data_aa6f9cf625539b78b507bccf800506e6
#
_entry.id   aa6f9cf625539b78b507bccf800506e6
#
_cell.length_a   1.000
_cell.length_b   1.000
_cell.length_c   1.000
_cell.angle_alpha   90.00
_cell.angle_beta   90.00
_cell.angle_gamma   90.00
#
_symmetry.space_group_name_H-M   'P 1'
#
loop_
_entity.id
_entity.type
_entity.pdbx_description
1 polymer ?
#
loop_
_entity_poly.entity_id
_entity_poly.type
_entity_poly.pdbx_seq_one_letter_code
_entity_poly.pdbx_strand_id
1 'polypeptide(L)'
;LGSCLVVAGEKSGCGKTTVSLGLMKAFSLRGFKVQGFKAGPDYIDPSYYKLATGREGRNLDLWMLDEDTVLELFDRNSSGVDISIVEGAMGLFDGAYPDDKGSSAHVAKVLKAPVILVVDAGGSSTSIAATILGFKLFDSGLRIEGVILNKVGGESHLNHLRKAIEERTGIKVLGGIPRVEDIALGERHLGLIPAVEGDRLSEKIERVSTLLEKHLDLGYILKIANSSPDIPVYEKRVFIGEKREKVVRVGVARDRAFSFYYEDNLDILRFYGCEVVFFSPTEDERLPRGLDAIFIGGGFPEVYADTLEHNRGLREEIKAFSISGKPVYAECGGLMYLGKEIETVEGKRFAMVGAIPVKTVMRGRIKALGYREVVVEKDVSFFKAGDRFRGHEFHYSELIHEREPNFAFKVIGSTGKTAKEGIFFKNTLASYTHIHLASNPNSAKKIPERIKEISKNTQI
;
A
#
# COMPACT_ATOMS: atom_id res chain seq x y z
N LEU A 1 25.10 4.31 0.95
CA LEU A 1 23.69 3.95 0.87
C LEU A 1 23.54 2.43 0.86
N GLY A 2 22.49 1.89 1.49
CA GLY A 2 22.23 0.45 1.49
C GLY A 2 21.96 -0.09 0.08
N SER A 3 22.15 -1.39 -0.09
CA SER A 3 21.91 -2.08 -1.34
C SER A 3 20.42 -2.04 -1.74
N CYS A 4 20.10 -2.03 -3.02
CA CYS A 4 18.73 -2.04 -3.53
C CYS A 4 18.54 -3.05 -4.66
N LEU A 5 17.38 -3.69 -4.72
CA LEU A 5 16.95 -4.48 -5.87
C LEU A 5 15.43 -4.41 -6.06
N VAL A 6 14.98 -4.60 -7.29
CA VAL A 6 13.56 -4.75 -7.64
C VAL A 6 13.27 -6.20 -7.98
N VAL A 7 12.28 -6.80 -7.31
CA VAL A 7 11.75 -8.13 -7.62
C VAL A 7 10.49 -7.95 -8.46
N ALA A 8 10.59 -8.17 -9.76
CA ALA A 8 9.48 -8.02 -10.69
C ALA A 8 9.05 -9.35 -11.29
N GLY A 9 7.89 -9.42 -11.88
CA GLY A 9 7.40 -10.64 -12.50
C GLY A 9 7.09 -10.50 -13.98
N GLU A 10 7.05 -11.61 -14.69
CA GLU A 10 6.58 -11.64 -16.07
C GLU A 10 5.08 -11.29 -16.17
N LYS A 11 4.31 -11.58 -15.14
CA LYS A 11 2.85 -11.38 -15.04
C LYS A 11 2.37 -11.42 -13.59
N SER A 12 1.10 -11.12 -13.37
CA SER A 12 0.42 -11.39 -12.10
C SER A 12 0.41 -12.90 -11.79
N GLY A 13 0.50 -13.28 -10.50
CA GLY A 13 0.44 -14.68 -10.08
C GLY A 13 1.70 -15.52 -10.35
N CYS A 14 2.79 -14.94 -10.89
CA CYS A 14 4.05 -15.67 -11.09
C CYS A 14 4.84 -15.97 -9.80
N GLY A 15 4.42 -15.41 -8.63
CA GLY A 15 5.04 -15.67 -7.33
C GLY A 15 5.93 -14.56 -6.79
N LYS A 16 5.84 -13.33 -7.32
CA LYS A 16 6.62 -12.16 -6.84
C LYS A 16 6.54 -11.95 -5.34
N THR A 17 5.32 -11.90 -4.79
CA THR A 17 5.08 -11.65 -3.35
C THR A 17 5.74 -12.71 -2.48
N THR A 18 5.60 -14.00 -2.86
CA THR A 18 6.26 -15.09 -2.16
C THR A 18 7.78 -14.94 -2.19
N VAL A 19 8.36 -14.63 -3.35
CA VAL A 19 9.80 -14.43 -3.49
C VAL A 19 10.26 -13.20 -2.68
N SER A 20 9.57 -12.07 -2.81
CA SER A 20 9.94 -10.83 -2.11
C SER A 20 9.90 -11.00 -0.59
N LEU A 21 8.83 -11.57 -0.04
CA LEU A 21 8.70 -11.81 1.40
C LEU A 21 9.72 -12.82 1.91
N GLY A 22 9.95 -13.89 1.16
CA GLY A 22 10.95 -14.90 1.51
C GLY A 22 12.37 -14.32 1.51
N LEU A 23 12.73 -13.48 0.54
CA LEU A 23 14.02 -12.78 0.51
C LEU A 23 14.16 -11.78 1.66
N MET A 24 13.12 -10.96 1.91
CA MET A 24 13.09 -10.03 3.04
C MET A 24 13.33 -10.76 4.35
N LYS A 25 12.64 -11.88 4.59
CA LYS A 25 12.79 -12.69 5.80
C LYS A 25 14.15 -13.36 5.88
N ALA A 26 14.65 -13.95 4.77
CA ALA A 26 15.95 -14.63 4.73
C ALA A 26 17.11 -13.66 5.05
N PHE A 27 17.08 -12.44 4.51
CA PHE A 27 18.09 -11.44 4.85
C PHE A 27 17.92 -10.93 6.28
N SER A 28 16.70 -10.74 6.77
CA SER A 28 16.44 -10.37 8.17
C SER A 28 16.98 -11.40 9.15
N LEU A 29 16.78 -12.70 8.89
CA LEU A 29 17.29 -13.80 9.72
C LEU A 29 18.83 -13.88 9.72
N ARG A 30 19.48 -13.39 8.67
CA ARG A 30 20.93 -13.25 8.56
C ARG A 30 21.48 -11.98 9.24
N GLY A 31 20.62 -11.21 9.92
CA GLY A 31 21.01 -10.01 10.66
C GLY A 31 21.03 -8.72 9.85
N PHE A 32 20.62 -8.73 8.56
CA PHE A 32 20.49 -7.52 7.75
C PHE A 32 19.29 -6.70 8.20
N LYS A 33 19.44 -5.38 8.25
CA LYS A 33 18.31 -4.46 8.35
C LYS A 33 17.68 -4.31 6.98
N VAL A 34 16.49 -4.87 6.80
CA VAL A 34 15.79 -4.91 5.51
C VAL A 34 14.64 -3.93 5.50
N GLN A 35 14.51 -3.14 4.40
CA GLN A 35 13.32 -2.33 4.13
C GLN A 35 12.57 -2.87 2.91
N GLY A 36 11.29 -3.16 3.09
CA GLY A 36 10.40 -3.56 2.02
C GLY A 36 9.64 -2.37 1.43
N PHE A 37 9.59 -2.32 0.09
CA PHE A 37 8.81 -1.37 -0.68
C PHE A 37 7.90 -2.11 -1.66
N LYS A 38 6.73 -1.51 -1.94
CA LYS A 38 5.82 -1.96 -3.00
C LYS A 38 5.77 -0.93 -4.12
N ALA A 39 6.00 -1.33 -5.35
CA ALA A 39 5.65 -0.51 -6.50
C ALA A 39 4.13 -0.47 -6.64
N GLY A 40 3.56 0.76 -6.70
CA GLY A 40 2.12 0.94 -6.82
C GLY A 40 1.35 1.12 -5.51
N PRO A 41 0.00 1.20 -5.57
CA PRO A 41 -0.85 1.69 -4.50
C PRO A 41 -1.34 0.62 -3.52
N ASP A 42 -0.83 -0.60 -3.57
CA ASP A 42 -1.28 -1.73 -2.78
C ASP A 42 -1.02 -1.54 -1.27
N TYR A 43 -2.00 -1.88 -0.43
CA TYR A 43 -1.90 -1.81 1.04
C TYR A 43 -1.62 -3.15 1.69
N ILE A 44 -1.84 -4.23 0.98
CA ILE A 44 -1.90 -5.57 1.53
C ILE A 44 -0.51 -6.19 1.58
N ASP A 45 0.19 -6.23 0.45
CA ASP A 45 1.56 -6.74 0.41
C ASP A 45 2.48 -5.97 1.37
N PRO A 46 2.44 -4.61 1.46
CA PRO A 46 3.23 -3.86 2.45
C PRO A 46 2.96 -4.24 3.91
N SER A 47 1.73 -4.65 4.25
CA SER A 47 1.40 -5.08 5.61
C SER A 47 2.18 -6.34 6.04
N TYR A 48 2.51 -7.21 5.09
CA TYR A 48 3.29 -8.43 5.33
C TYR A 48 4.79 -8.15 5.49
N TYR A 49 5.29 -7.04 4.93
CA TYR A 49 6.72 -6.70 5.04
C TYR A 49 7.13 -6.48 6.48
N LYS A 50 6.25 -5.95 7.32
CA LYS A 50 6.50 -5.80 8.76
C LYS A 50 6.73 -7.16 9.45
N LEU A 51 5.98 -8.20 9.07
CA LEU A 51 6.17 -9.55 9.59
C LEU A 51 7.50 -10.16 9.15
N ALA A 52 7.95 -9.83 7.94
CA ALA A 52 9.21 -10.33 7.40
C ALA A 52 10.43 -9.59 7.96
N THR A 53 10.34 -8.27 8.16
CA THR A 53 11.49 -7.38 8.40
C THR A 53 11.47 -6.66 9.75
N GLY A 54 10.33 -6.64 10.45
CA GLY A 54 10.10 -5.80 11.64
C GLY A 54 9.85 -4.31 11.32
N ARG A 55 9.85 -3.90 10.05
CA ARG A 55 9.68 -2.51 9.58
C ARG A 55 8.41 -2.35 8.77
N GLU A 56 7.75 -1.19 8.91
CA GLU A 56 6.57 -0.90 8.10
C GLU A 56 6.91 -0.90 6.62
N GLY A 57 6.04 -1.54 5.81
CA GLY A 57 6.14 -1.50 4.36
C GLY A 57 5.85 -0.11 3.81
N ARG A 58 6.43 0.23 2.67
CA ARG A 58 6.29 1.53 2.01
C ARG A 58 5.84 1.37 0.57
N ASN A 59 5.21 2.41 0.03
CA ASN A 59 4.76 2.43 -1.35
C ASN A 59 5.59 3.41 -2.19
N LEU A 60 5.94 2.99 -3.38
CA LEU A 60 6.59 3.81 -4.40
C LEU A 60 5.66 3.82 -5.63
N ASP A 61 4.91 4.90 -5.79
CA ASP A 61 3.90 5.00 -6.84
C ASP A 61 4.15 6.21 -7.74
N LEU A 62 4.62 5.96 -8.95
CA LEU A 62 4.95 6.99 -9.94
C LEU A 62 3.75 7.52 -10.74
N TRP A 63 2.56 7.01 -10.49
CA TRP A 63 1.34 7.65 -10.97
C TRP A 63 0.85 8.74 -10.00
N MET A 64 0.83 8.42 -8.71
CA MET A 64 0.40 9.37 -7.67
C MET A 64 1.46 10.44 -7.39
N LEU A 65 2.75 10.07 -7.46
CA LEU A 65 3.90 10.89 -7.09
C LEU A 65 4.78 11.18 -8.30
N ASP A 66 5.52 12.28 -8.24
CA ASP A 66 6.60 12.53 -9.20
C ASP A 66 7.89 11.80 -8.80
N GLU A 67 8.87 11.80 -9.70
CA GLU A 67 10.12 11.08 -9.52
C GLU A 67 10.92 11.59 -8.32
N ASP A 68 11.02 12.91 -8.13
CA ASP A 68 11.74 13.49 -6.99
C ASP A 68 11.10 13.09 -5.66
N THR A 69 9.77 13.08 -5.59
CA THR A 69 9.03 12.64 -4.41
C THR A 69 9.27 11.16 -4.12
N VAL A 70 9.24 10.30 -5.14
CA VAL A 70 9.53 8.86 -4.98
C VAL A 70 10.96 8.65 -4.50
N LEU A 71 11.92 9.36 -5.06
CA LEU A 71 13.33 9.30 -4.64
C LEU A 71 13.51 9.78 -3.19
N GLU A 72 12.85 10.88 -2.80
CA GLU A 72 12.88 11.39 -1.41
C GLU A 72 12.31 10.36 -0.42
N LEU A 73 11.15 9.76 -0.73
CA LEU A 73 10.53 8.75 0.13
C LEU A 73 11.40 7.48 0.21
N PHE A 74 11.98 7.06 -0.92
CA PHE A 74 12.87 5.92 -0.96
C PHE A 74 14.14 6.18 -0.13
N ASP A 75 14.84 7.28 -0.34
CA ASP A 75 16.06 7.65 0.38
C ASP A 75 15.82 7.72 1.89
N ARG A 76 14.76 8.42 2.29
CA ARG A 76 14.38 8.56 3.70
C ARG A 76 14.16 7.21 4.38
N ASN A 77 13.42 6.30 3.74
CA ASN A 77 13.06 5.02 4.33
C ASN A 77 14.18 3.97 4.21
N SER A 78 15.09 4.14 3.24
CA SER A 78 16.30 3.31 3.06
C SER A 78 17.47 3.75 3.95
N SER A 79 17.37 4.90 4.60
CA SER A 79 18.43 5.39 5.47
C SER A 79 18.63 4.46 6.68
N GLY A 80 19.89 4.03 6.87
CA GLY A 80 20.29 3.16 8.00
C GLY A 80 19.83 1.72 7.88
N VAL A 81 19.45 1.25 6.68
CA VAL A 81 19.22 -0.17 6.36
C VAL A 81 20.35 -0.73 5.50
N ASP A 82 20.51 -2.05 5.53
CA ASP A 82 21.56 -2.74 4.77
C ASP A 82 21.08 -3.09 3.37
N ILE A 83 19.79 -3.40 3.21
CA ILE A 83 19.18 -3.75 1.91
C ILE A 83 17.74 -3.28 1.80
N SER A 84 17.40 -2.69 0.66
CA SER A 84 16.05 -2.31 0.24
C SER A 84 15.54 -3.25 -0.85
N ILE A 85 14.38 -3.85 -0.64
CA ILE A 85 13.75 -4.75 -1.62
C ILE A 85 12.44 -4.13 -2.07
N VAL A 86 12.34 -3.84 -3.36
CA VAL A 86 11.13 -3.31 -3.99
C VAL A 86 10.38 -4.44 -4.67
N GLU A 87 9.20 -4.78 -4.19
CA GLU A 87 8.31 -5.72 -4.85
C GLU A 87 7.52 -5.01 -5.95
N GLY A 88 7.60 -5.54 -7.16
CA GLY A 88 6.85 -5.04 -8.31
C GLY A 88 5.34 -5.37 -8.23
N ALA A 89 4.54 -4.66 -9.00
CA ALA A 89 3.13 -4.93 -9.21
C ALA A 89 2.89 -5.51 -10.61
N MET A 90 1.88 -6.37 -10.76
CA MET A 90 1.49 -6.97 -12.05
C MET A 90 2.69 -7.56 -12.82
N GLY A 91 2.77 -7.42 -14.13
CA GLY A 91 3.97 -7.68 -14.91
C GLY A 91 4.96 -6.51 -14.88
N LEU A 92 6.22 -6.78 -15.24
CA LEU A 92 7.32 -5.81 -15.16
C LEU A 92 6.99 -4.47 -15.85
N PHE A 93 6.33 -4.52 -17.00
CA PHE A 93 5.99 -3.35 -17.83
C PHE A 93 4.53 -2.90 -17.69
N ASP A 94 3.73 -3.58 -16.86
CA ASP A 94 2.33 -3.22 -16.68
C ASP A 94 2.23 -1.95 -15.83
N GLY A 95 1.72 -0.89 -16.41
CA GLY A 95 1.55 0.43 -15.80
C GLY A 95 0.18 1.03 -16.06
N ALA A 96 0.06 2.34 -15.90
CA ALA A 96 -1.16 3.08 -16.21
C ALA A 96 -1.30 3.25 -17.72
N TYR A 97 -2.20 2.47 -18.32
CA TYR A 97 -2.48 2.52 -19.76
C TYR A 97 -2.73 3.98 -20.26
N PRO A 98 -2.22 4.39 -21.45
CA PRO A 98 -1.53 3.57 -22.47
C PRO A 98 -0.02 3.39 -22.26
N ASP A 99 0.54 4.04 -21.26
CA ASP A 99 2.00 4.07 -21.02
C ASP A 99 2.42 3.04 -19.95
N ASP A 100 3.72 2.85 -19.78
CA ASP A 100 4.32 2.06 -18.70
C ASP A 100 4.49 2.85 -17.39
N LYS A 101 3.90 4.06 -17.32
CA LYS A 101 3.99 4.93 -16.14
C LYS A 101 3.45 4.23 -14.89
N GLY A 102 4.24 4.26 -13.83
CA GLY A 102 3.90 3.57 -12.57
C GLY A 102 4.15 2.07 -12.58
N SER A 103 4.66 1.49 -13.70
CA SER A 103 5.06 0.09 -13.75
C SER A 103 6.27 -0.20 -12.85
N SER A 104 6.51 -1.49 -12.58
CA SER A 104 7.73 -1.94 -11.88
C SER A 104 8.99 -1.53 -12.63
N ALA A 105 8.96 -1.53 -13.96
CA ALA A 105 10.04 -1.06 -14.82
C ALA A 105 10.31 0.43 -14.63
N HIS A 106 9.26 1.26 -14.54
CA HIS A 106 9.42 2.69 -14.32
C HIS A 106 10.06 2.96 -12.95
N VAL A 107 9.61 2.29 -11.88
CA VAL A 107 10.22 2.40 -10.55
C VAL A 107 11.70 1.98 -10.59
N ALA A 108 12.02 0.85 -11.24
CA ALA A 108 13.39 0.37 -11.34
C ALA A 108 14.30 1.38 -12.08
N LYS A 109 13.82 2.03 -13.14
CA LYS A 109 14.55 3.06 -13.89
C LYS A 109 14.80 4.32 -13.05
N VAL A 110 13.78 4.82 -12.35
CA VAL A 110 13.89 6.00 -11.48
C VAL A 110 14.90 5.75 -10.35
N LEU A 111 14.86 4.58 -9.73
CA LEU A 111 15.82 4.19 -8.69
C LEU A 111 17.20 3.75 -9.25
N LYS A 112 17.32 3.56 -10.58
CA LYS A 112 18.46 2.90 -11.22
C LYS A 112 18.79 1.54 -10.62
N ALA A 113 17.81 0.87 -10.04
CA ALA A 113 17.97 -0.38 -9.32
C ALA A 113 18.04 -1.58 -10.29
N PRO A 114 18.88 -2.59 -9.99
CA PRO A 114 18.86 -3.85 -10.73
C PRO A 114 17.56 -4.60 -10.50
N VAL A 115 17.11 -5.32 -11.52
CA VAL A 115 15.87 -6.10 -11.51
C VAL A 115 16.20 -7.60 -11.45
N ILE A 116 15.53 -8.32 -10.58
CA ILE A 116 15.43 -9.78 -10.60
C ILE A 116 14.03 -10.12 -11.13
N LEU A 117 13.98 -10.84 -12.24
CA LEU A 117 12.74 -11.24 -12.88
C LEU A 117 12.28 -12.61 -12.35
N VAL A 118 11.09 -12.69 -11.80
CA VAL A 118 10.43 -13.93 -11.39
C VAL A 118 9.56 -14.44 -12.54
N VAL A 119 9.79 -15.66 -12.95
CA VAL A 119 9.13 -16.29 -14.11
C VAL A 119 8.49 -17.61 -13.69
N ASP A 120 7.26 -17.85 -14.10
CA ASP A 120 6.55 -19.11 -13.91
C ASP A 120 7.10 -20.16 -14.90
N ALA A 121 7.86 -21.10 -14.40
CA ALA A 121 8.48 -22.18 -15.19
C ALA A 121 7.57 -23.40 -15.36
N GLY A 122 6.38 -23.41 -14.76
CA GLY A 122 5.45 -24.54 -14.79
C GLY A 122 5.05 -24.90 -16.22
N GLY A 123 5.37 -26.14 -16.64
CA GLY A 123 5.06 -26.61 -18.00
C GLY A 123 5.90 -25.98 -19.12
N SER A 124 6.94 -25.23 -18.78
CA SER A 124 7.83 -24.58 -19.75
C SER A 124 9.06 -25.43 -20.07
N SER A 125 9.63 -25.23 -21.25
CA SER A 125 10.91 -25.77 -21.68
C SER A 125 11.75 -24.62 -22.28
N THR A 126 12.56 -24.85 -23.28
CA THR A 126 13.47 -23.90 -23.89
C THR A 126 12.80 -22.57 -24.32
N SER A 127 11.49 -22.58 -24.64
CA SER A 127 10.74 -21.38 -25.05
C SER A 127 10.71 -20.27 -23.99
N ILE A 128 10.89 -20.61 -22.69
CA ILE A 128 10.97 -19.61 -21.61
C ILE A 128 12.15 -18.64 -21.82
N ALA A 129 13.24 -19.12 -22.46
CA ALA A 129 14.38 -18.26 -22.79
C ALA A 129 14.01 -17.16 -23.79
N ALA A 130 13.08 -17.43 -24.73
CA ALA A 130 12.59 -16.41 -25.67
C ALA A 130 11.76 -15.34 -24.93
N THR A 131 10.93 -15.73 -23.97
CA THR A 131 10.18 -14.81 -23.12
C THR A 131 11.12 -13.89 -22.34
N ILE A 132 12.12 -14.47 -21.66
CA ILE A 132 13.10 -13.71 -20.87
C ILE A 132 13.94 -12.79 -21.76
N LEU A 133 14.33 -13.25 -22.94
CA LEU A 133 15.03 -12.42 -23.92
C LEU A 133 14.17 -11.23 -24.37
N GLY A 134 12.87 -11.48 -24.58
CA GLY A 134 11.91 -10.41 -24.88
C GLY A 134 11.88 -9.34 -23.78
N PHE A 135 11.78 -9.73 -22.51
CA PHE A 135 11.85 -8.78 -21.39
C PHE A 135 13.18 -8.00 -21.38
N LYS A 136 14.31 -8.66 -21.63
CA LYS A 136 15.63 -8.01 -21.66
C LYS A 136 15.76 -6.96 -22.76
N LEU A 137 15.19 -7.25 -23.93
CA LEU A 137 15.32 -6.39 -25.13
C LEU A 137 14.24 -5.33 -25.24
N PHE A 138 13.12 -5.48 -24.52
CA PHE A 138 11.96 -4.61 -24.60
C PHE A 138 12.29 -3.17 -24.17
N ASP A 139 13.10 -3.01 -23.13
CA ASP A 139 13.58 -1.71 -22.66
C ASP A 139 15.07 -1.80 -22.29
N SER A 140 15.92 -1.20 -23.11
CA SER A 140 17.37 -1.17 -22.90
C SER A 140 17.81 -0.33 -21.71
N GLY A 141 16.93 0.50 -21.15
CA GLY A 141 17.17 1.28 -19.93
C GLY A 141 17.07 0.46 -18.64
N LEU A 142 16.59 -0.79 -18.72
CA LEU A 142 16.48 -1.67 -17.57
C LEU A 142 17.67 -2.61 -17.43
N ARG A 143 18.03 -2.85 -16.16
CA ARG A 143 19.09 -3.77 -15.78
C ARG A 143 18.48 -5.05 -15.19
N ILE A 144 18.08 -5.99 -16.07
CA ILE A 144 17.65 -7.33 -15.63
C ILE A 144 18.90 -8.18 -15.41
N GLU A 145 19.29 -8.33 -14.14
CA GLU A 145 20.57 -8.93 -13.74
C GLU A 145 20.45 -10.42 -13.32
N GLY A 146 19.22 -10.87 -13.11
CA GLY A 146 18.97 -12.26 -12.71
C GLY A 146 17.53 -12.70 -12.93
N VAL A 147 17.36 -14.01 -13.00
CA VAL A 147 16.05 -14.67 -13.13
C VAL A 147 15.88 -15.69 -12.02
N ILE A 148 14.71 -15.69 -11.38
CA ILE A 148 14.25 -16.75 -10.47
C ILE A 148 13.14 -17.51 -11.18
N LEU A 149 13.31 -18.84 -11.28
CA LEU A 149 12.33 -19.73 -11.90
C LEU A 149 11.41 -20.28 -10.82
N ASN A 150 10.13 -19.95 -10.86
CA ASN A 150 9.13 -20.48 -9.94
C ASN A 150 8.41 -21.69 -10.54
N LYS A 151 7.93 -22.59 -9.70
CA LYS A 151 7.21 -23.81 -10.06
C LYS A 151 8.00 -24.76 -10.96
N VAL A 152 9.31 -24.90 -10.73
CA VAL A 152 10.12 -25.87 -11.48
C VAL A 152 9.71 -27.31 -11.14
N GLY A 153 9.78 -28.20 -12.13
CA GLY A 153 9.38 -29.62 -12.00
C GLY A 153 10.43 -30.51 -11.33
N GLY A 154 11.58 -29.93 -10.92
CA GLY A 154 12.68 -30.67 -10.29
C GLY A 154 14.06 -30.24 -10.82
N GLU A 155 15.12 -30.87 -10.32
CA GLU A 155 16.49 -30.45 -10.58
C GLU A 155 16.89 -30.62 -12.07
N SER A 156 16.50 -31.72 -12.71
CA SER A 156 16.76 -31.93 -14.14
C SER A 156 16.08 -30.86 -14.99
N HIS A 157 14.84 -30.49 -14.66
CA HIS A 157 14.11 -29.42 -15.33
C HIS A 157 14.82 -28.06 -15.12
N LEU A 158 15.20 -27.75 -13.89
CA LEU A 158 15.93 -26.53 -13.57
C LEU A 158 17.24 -26.42 -14.38
N ASN A 159 18.02 -27.51 -14.43
CA ASN A 159 19.29 -27.51 -15.14
C ASN A 159 19.12 -27.31 -16.65
N HIS A 160 18.09 -27.93 -17.24
CA HIS A 160 17.73 -27.70 -18.63
C HIS A 160 17.36 -26.26 -18.92
N LEU A 161 16.49 -25.67 -18.11
CA LEU A 161 16.06 -24.27 -18.25
C LEU A 161 17.21 -23.30 -18.02
N ARG A 162 18.05 -23.55 -17.00
CA ARG A 162 19.23 -22.71 -16.70
C ARG A 162 20.14 -22.64 -17.92
N LYS A 163 20.49 -23.77 -18.50
CA LYS A 163 21.35 -23.82 -19.70
C LYS A 163 20.72 -23.02 -20.84
N ALA A 164 19.45 -23.27 -21.16
CA ALA A 164 18.75 -22.60 -22.24
C ALA A 164 18.67 -21.06 -22.04
N ILE A 165 18.43 -20.60 -20.81
CA ILE A 165 18.32 -19.17 -20.50
C ILE A 165 19.70 -18.50 -20.53
N GLU A 166 20.66 -19.03 -19.78
CA GLU A 166 22.01 -18.41 -19.67
C GLU A 166 22.72 -18.33 -21.00
N GLU A 167 22.69 -19.40 -21.82
CA GLU A 167 23.32 -19.42 -23.15
C GLU A 167 22.67 -18.45 -24.15
N ARG A 168 21.34 -18.26 -24.10
CA ARG A 168 20.61 -17.47 -25.08
C ARG A 168 20.42 -16.02 -24.69
N THR A 169 20.34 -15.74 -23.39
CA THR A 169 20.04 -14.40 -22.89
C THR A 169 21.22 -13.72 -22.20
N GLY A 170 22.21 -14.50 -21.76
CA GLY A 170 23.31 -14.02 -20.93
C GLY A 170 22.87 -13.60 -19.50
N ILE A 171 21.61 -13.86 -19.11
CA ILE A 171 21.10 -13.54 -17.78
C ILE A 171 21.29 -14.75 -16.86
N LYS A 172 21.83 -14.52 -15.66
CA LYS A 172 22.04 -15.54 -14.64
C LYS A 172 20.74 -16.08 -14.08
N VAL A 173 20.59 -17.41 -14.03
CA VAL A 173 19.51 -18.09 -13.30
C VAL A 173 19.93 -18.27 -11.85
N LEU A 174 19.28 -17.54 -10.95
CA LEU A 174 19.59 -17.46 -9.52
C LEU A 174 19.10 -18.67 -8.73
N GLY A 175 18.26 -19.48 -9.34
CA GLY A 175 17.73 -20.73 -8.78
C GLY A 175 16.32 -21.04 -9.28
N GLY A 176 15.77 -22.14 -8.78
CA GLY A 176 14.44 -22.61 -9.14
C GLY A 176 13.66 -23.11 -7.92
N ILE A 177 12.51 -22.52 -7.69
CA ILE A 177 11.61 -22.84 -6.58
C ILE A 177 10.66 -23.94 -7.07
N PRO A 178 10.58 -25.11 -6.41
CA PRO A 178 9.64 -26.16 -6.77
C PRO A 178 8.19 -25.72 -6.54
N ARG A 179 7.24 -26.42 -7.18
CA ARG A 179 5.82 -26.22 -6.88
C ARG A 179 5.53 -26.73 -5.47
N VAL A 180 5.09 -25.84 -4.59
CA VAL A 180 4.69 -26.18 -3.21
C VAL A 180 3.32 -25.58 -2.94
N GLU A 181 2.32 -26.42 -2.73
CA GLU A 181 0.92 -26.00 -2.57
C GLU A 181 0.67 -25.28 -1.24
N ASP A 182 1.35 -25.67 -0.16
CA ASP A 182 1.16 -25.11 1.19
C ASP A 182 1.80 -23.72 1.43
N ILE A 183 2.56 -23.20 0.48
CA ILE A 183 3.33 -21.96 0.65
C ILE A 183 2.68 -20.79 -0.11
N ALA A 184 1.69 -21.05 -0.95
CA ALA A 184 0.93 -19.99 -1.57
C ALA A 184 0.34 -19.08 -0.48
N LEU A 185 0.85 -17.86 -0.41
CA LEU A 185 0.20 -16.77 0.31
C LEU A 185 -1.09 -16.52 -0.47
N GLY A 186 -2.19 -17.15 -0.02
CA GLY A 186 -3.37 -17.43 -0.82
C GLY A 186 -3.84 -16.25 -1.69
N GLU A 187 -4.03 -16.51 -2.99
CA GLU A 187 -4.93 -15.70 -3.81
C GLU A 187 -6.33 -15.84 -3.19
N ARG A 188 -6.90 -14.76 -2.71
CA ARG A 188 -8.21 -14.78 -2.08
C ARG A 188 -9.25 -14.18 -3.01
N HIS A 189 -10.25 -14.95 -3.26
CA HIS A 189 -11.56 -14.44 -3.65
C HIS A 189 -12.07 -13.55 -2.50
N LEU A 190 -12.37 -12.28 -2.77
CA LEU A 190 -13.00 -11.34 -1.84
C LEU A 190 -12.24 -11.12 -0.51
N GLY A 191 -11.12 -10.50 -0.57
CA GLY A 191 -10.46 -10.00 0.62
C GLY A 191 -9.33 -10.89 1.08
N LEU A 192 -8.19 -10.33 1.00
CA LEU A 192 -7.00 -10.73 1.69
C LEU A 192 -7.33 -10.70 3.18
N ILE A 193 -7.00 -11.75 3.90
CA ILE A 193 -7.03 -11.68 5.35
C ILE A 193 -5.95 -10.68 5.72
N PRO A 194 -6.27 -9.60 6.43
CA PRO A 194 -5.27 -8.74 7.02
C PRO A 194 -4.29 -9.60 7.83
N ALA A 195 -3.08 -9.11 8.05
CA ALA A 195 -2.01 -9.77 8.81
C ALA A 195 -2.40 -10.21 10.26
N VAL A 196 -3.67 -10.25 10.56
CA VAL A 196 -4.29 -10.56 11.86
C VAL A 196 -4.26 -12.06 12.22
N GLU A 197 -4.06 -12.94 11.24
CA GLU A 197 -3.63 -14.30 11.54
C GLU A 197 -2.09 -14.33 11.67
N GLY A 198 -1.54 -13.36 12.39
CA GLY A 198 -0.12 -13.05 12.47
C GLY A 198 0.78 -14.26 12.70
N ASP A 199 0.41 -15.17 13.57
CA ASP A 199 1.24 -16.33 13.90
C ASP A 199 1.36 -17.31 12.71
N ARG A 200 0.24 -17.69 12.10
CA ARG A 200 0.25 -18.60 10.93
C ARG A 200 0.92 -17.99 9.71
N LEU A 201 0.78 -16.69 9.52
CA LEU A 201 1.39 -16.00 8.40
C LEU A 201 2.90 -15.80 8.62
N SER A 202 3.32 -15.50 9.85
CA SER A 202 4.73 -15.45 10.23
C SER A 202 5.41 -16.81 10.00
N GLU A 203 4.79 -17.90 10.45
CA GLU A 203 5.29 -19.27 10.19
C GLU A 203 5.38 -19.58 8.68
N LYS A 204 4.38 -19.18 7.89
CA LYS A 204 4.43 -19.34 6.43
C LYS A 204 5.58 -18.57 5.80
N ILE A 205 5.79 -17.31 6.21
CA ILE A 205 6.90 -16.47 5.72
C ILE A 205 8.25 -17.11 6.08
N GLU A 206 8.40 -17.70 7.27
CA GLU A 206 9.61 -18.43 7.68
C GLU A 206 9.83 -19.68 6.84
N ARG A 207 8.79 -20.46 6.57
CA ARG A 207 8.86 -21.63 5.69
C ARG A 207 9.25 -21.23 4.26
N VAL A 208 8.68 -20.14 3.74
CA VAL A 208 9.08 -19.58 2.43
C VAL A 208 10.56 -19.19 2.47
N SER A 209 11.01 -18.47 3.49
CA SER A 209 12.41 -18.07 3.65
C SER A 209 13.35 -19.29 3.62
N THR A 210 13.06 -20.34 4.40
CA THR A 210 13.83 -21.58 4.42
C THR A 210 13.86 -22.26 3.04
N LEU A 211 12.72 -22.25 2.32
CA LEU A 211 12.67 -22.80 0.96
C LEU A 211 13.57 -22.01 0.02
N LEU A 212 13.52 -20.68 0.07
CA LEU A 212 14.37 -19.84 -0.78
C LEU A 212 15.85 -20.03 -0.47
N GLU A 213 16.24 -20.15 0.80
CA GLU A 213 17.63 -20.42 1.18
C GLU A 213 18.16 -21.73 0.58
N LYS A 214 17.30 -22.73 0.46
CA LYS A 214 17.67 -24.02 -0.13
C LYS A 214 17.79 -23.98 -1.66
N HIS A 215 16.99 -23.14 -2.33
CA HIS A 215 16.79 -23.21 -3.77
C HIS A 215 17.35 -22.03 -4.56
N LEU A 216 17.76 -20.94 -3.88
CA LEU A 216 18.29 -19.74 -4.52
C LEU A 216 19.71 -19.42 -4.07
N ASP A 217 20.48 -18.83 -4.96
CA ASP A 217 21.80 -18.26 -4.66
C ASP A 217 21.64 -16.86 -4.01
N LEU A 218 21.38 -16.84 -2.69
CA LEU A 218 21.22 -15.61 -1.94
C LEU A 218 22.49 -14.74 -1.92
N GLY A 219 23.68 -15.37 -2.03
CA GLY A 219 24.93 -14.64 -2.14
C GLY A 219 25.01 -13.82 -3.44
N TYR A 220 24.60 -14.43 -4.55
CA TYR A 220 24.56 -13.72 -5.83
C TYR A 220 23.44 -12.66 -5.88
N ILE A 221 22.28 -12.94 -5.26
CA ILE A 221 21.20 -11.96 -5.10
C ILE A 221 21.70 -10.73 -4.34
N LEU A 222 22.43 -10.92 -3.25
CA LEU A 222 23.04 -9.83 -2.51
C LEU A 222 24.08 -9.07 -3.35
N LYS A 223 24.88 -9.79 -4.15
CA LYS A 223 25.81 -9.15 -5.10
C LYS A 223 25.09 -8.28 -6.12
N ILE A 224 23.94 -8.73 -6.66
CA ILE A 224 23.10 -7.92 -7.53
C ILE A 224 22.61 -6.67 -6.80
N ALA A 225 22.08 -6.81 -5.58
CA ALA A 225 21.61 -5.69 -4.79
C ALA A 225 22.72 -4.66 -4.53
N ASN A 226 23.93 -5.13 -4.21
CA ASN A 226 25.13 -4.29 -3.99
C ASN A 226 25.62 -3.59 -5.26
N SER A 227 25.20 -4.02 -6.45
CA SER A 227 25.52 -3.36 -7.72
C SER A 227 24.61 -2.16 -8.02
N SER A 228 23.62 -1.89 -7.16
CA SER A 228 22.79 -0.70 -7.24
C SER A 228 23.68 0.55 -7.09
N PRO A 229 23.57 1.54 -8.00
CA PRO A 229 24.28 2.80 -7.83
C PRO A 229 23.71 3.61 -6.67
N ASP A 230 24.37 4.70 -6.35
CA ASP A 230 23.84 5.69 -5.43
C ASP A 230 22.49 6.23 -5.95
N ILE A 231 21.63 6.62 -5.01
CA ILE A 231 20.33 7.23 -5.34
C ILE A 231 20.58 8.48 -6.23
N PRO A 232 19.83 8.63 -7.31
CA PRO A 232 19.90 9.83 -8.14
C PRO A 232 19.69 11.10 -7.32
N VAL A 233 20.32 12.18 -7.73
CA VAL A 233 20.07 13.49 -7.12
C VAL A 233 18.61 13.88 -7.35
N TYR A 234 17.93 14.34 -6.33
CA TYR A 234 16.52 14.74 -6.35
C TYR A 234 16.30 16.05 -5.58
N GLU A 235 15.20 16.74 -5.89
CA GLU A 235 14.75 17.89 -5.14
C GLU A 235 13.86 17.44 -3.96
N LYS A 236 14.19 17.86 -2.73
CA LYS A 236 13.32 17.61 -1.57
C LYS A 236 12.01 18.40 -1.69
N ARG A 237 10.88 17.69 -1.60
CA ARG A 237 9.55 18.26 -1.76
C ARG A 237 8.63 18.00 -0.57
N VAL A 238 8.82 16.87 0.10
CA VAL A 238 7.90 16.38 1.13
C VAL A 238 8.34 16.78 2.54
N PHE A 239 9.60 16.52 2.90
CA PHE A 239 10.13 16.76 4.25
C PHE A 239 11.08 17.96 4.24
N ILE A 240 10.50 19.17 4.04
CA ILE A 240 11.24 20.42 3.91
C ILE A 240 11.38 21.11 5.29
N GLY A 241 12.60 21.50 5.63
CA GLY A 241 12.92 22.16 6.90
C GLY A 241 13.10 21.18 8.06
N GLU A 242 12.91 21.69 9.27
CA GLU A 242 13.00 20.89 10.48
C GLU A 242 11.65 20.31 10.88
N LYS A 243 11.68 19.16 11.58
CA LYS A 243 10.48 18.56 12.15
C LYS A 243 9.86 19.53 13.16
N ARG A 244 8.58 19.84 12.98
CA ARG A 244 7.86 20.78 13.84
C ARG A 244 7.49 20.17 15.19
N GLU A 245 7.37 21.02 16.19
CA GLU A 245 6.80 20.63 17.48
C GLU A 245 5.35 20.13 17.31
N LYS A 246 4.93 19.26 18.22
CA LYS A 246 3.57 18.73 18.23
C LYS A 246 2.57 19.81 18.65
N VAL A 247 1.67 20.16 17.76
CA VAL A 247 0.69 21.26 17.94
C VAL A 247 -0.76 20.78 17.95
N VAL A 248 -1.02 19.58 17.42
CA VAL A 248 -2.34 18.94 17.37
C VAL A 248 -2.22 17.45 17.62
N ARG A 249 -3.26 16.86 18.23
CA ARG A 249 -3.31 15.44 18.56
C ARG A 249 -4.36 14.74 17.68
N VAL A 250 -3.91 13.81 16.83
CA VAL A 250 -4.74 13.10 15.85
C VAL A 250 -4.90 11.64 16.27
N GLY A 251 -6.12 11.23 16.57
CA GLY A 251 -6.46 9.82 16.77
C GLY A 251 -6.52 9.09 15.44
N VAL A 252 -5.75 8.04 15.28
CA VAL A 252 -5.72 7.23 14.05
C VAL A 252 -6.24 5.83 14.38
N ALA A 253 -7.34 5.43 13.76
CA ALA A 253 -7.90 4.09 13.92
C ALA A 253 -6.95 3.06 13.30
N ARG A 254 -6.40 2.15 14.10
CA ARG A 254 -5.47 1.15 13.58
C ARG A 254 -5.62 -0.17 14.32
N ASP A 255 -6.24 -1.11 13.63
CA ASP A 255 -6.42 -2.49 14.08
C ASP A 255 -6.66 -3.41 12.88
N ARG A 256 -7.19 -4.61 13.14
CA ARG A 256 -7.52 -5.59 12.11
C ARG A 256 -8.64 -5.16 11.15
N ALA A 257 -9.51 -4.25 11.54
CA ALA A 257 -10.56 -3.72 10.68
C ALA A 257 -10.09 -2.53 9.85
N PHE A 258 -9.10 -1.76 10.36
CA PHE A 258 -8.59 -0.52 9.77
C PHE A 258 -7.06 -0.54 9.69
N SER A 259 -6.52 -1.09 8.63
CA SER A 259 -5.06 -1.27 8.44
C SER A 259 -4.51 -0.64 7.17
N PHE A 260 -5.33 -0.04 6.32
CA PHE A 260 -4.90 0.50 5.04
C PHE A 260 -4.51 1.96 5.18
N TYR A 261 -3.22 2.18 5.31
CA TYR A 261 -2.58 3.50 5.38
C TYR A 261 -1.35 3.52 4.49
N TYR A 262 -1.13 4.62 3.78
CA TYR A 262 0.21 4.94 3.33
C TYR A 262 0.99 5.42 4.55
N GLU A 263 1.98 4.66 5.01
CA GLU A 263 2.77 5.02 6.20
C GLU A 263 3.45 6.38 6.04
N ASP A 264 3.79 6.74 4.81
CA ASP A 264 4.36 8.07 4.52
C ASP A 264 3.37 9.21 4.82
N ASN A 265 2.04 8.98 4.71
CA ASN A 265 1.04 9.97 5.14
C ASN A 265 1.13 10.23 6.65
N LEU A 266 1.29 9.18 7.46
CA LEU A 266 1.44 9.31 8.90
C LEU A 266 2.77 9.99 9.26
N ASP A 267 3.83 9.71 8.53
CA ASP A 267 5.13 10.35 8.72
C ASP A 267 5.09 11.84 8.35
N ILE A 268 4.37 12.22 7.27
CA ILE A 268 4.13 13.61 6.88
C ILE A 268 3.38 14.35 7.99
N LEU A 269 2.30 13.77 8.50
CA LEU A 269 1.54 14.37 9.61
C LEU A 269 2.44 14.57 10.85
N ARG A 270 3.23 13.57 11.23
CA ARG A 270 4.17 13.65 12.36
C ARG A 270 5.27 14.69 12.13
N PHE A 271 5.78 14.81 10.91
CA PHE A 271 6.84 15.75 10.57
C PHE A 271 6.37 17.20 10.70
N TYR A 272 5.13 17.47 10.29
CA TYR A 272 4.55 18.80 10.30
C TYR A 272 3.81 19.16 11.59
N GLY A 273 3.89 18.36 12.65
CA GLY A 273 3.44 18.73 14.00
C GLY A 273 2.18 18.02 14.49
N CYS A 274 1.76 16.92 13.88
CA CYS A 274 0.74 16.07 14.47
C CYS A 274 1.36 15.07 15.46
N GLU A 275 0.77 14.95 16.64
CA GLU A 275 0.92 13.78 17.49
C GLU A 275 -0.07 12.72 17.03
N VAL A 276 0.43 11.65 16.42
CA VAL A 276 -0.39 10.50 15.99
C VAL A 276 -0.57 9.56 17.17
N VAL A 277 -1.81 9.34 17.59
CA VAL A 277 -2.19 8.43 18.66
C VAL A 277 -3.10 7.36 18.09
N PHE A 278 -2.66 6.10 18.14
CA PHE A 278 -3.47 5.00 17.64
C PHE A 278 -4.57 4.60 18.62
N PHE A 279 -5.71 4.16 18.08
CA PHE A 279 -6.78 3.51 18.81
C PHE A 279 -7.38 2.37 17.97
N SER A 280 -7.97 1.39 18.63
CA SER A 280 -8.55 0.20 18.00
C SER A 280 -10.07 0.23 18.07
N PRO A 281 -10.77 0.46 16.93
CA PRO A 281 -12.23 0.32 16.92
C PRO A 281 -12.77 -1.05 17.30
N THR A 282 -11.98 -2.11 17.16
CA THR A 282 -12.40 -3.48 17.53
C THR A 282 -12.10 -3.85 18.99
N GLU A 283 -11.25 -3.09 19.71
CA GLU A 283 -10.77 -3.49 21.05
C GLU A 283 -10.93 -2.39 22.10
N ASP A 284 -10.73 -1.11 21.74
CA ASP A 284 -10.81 0.01 22.67
C ASP A 284 -12.27 0.40 22.91
N GLU A 285 -12.65 0.57 24.17
CA GLU A 285 -14.01 1.00 24.54
C GLU A 285 -14.23 2.51 24.36
N ARG A 286 -13.16 3.30 24.31
CA ARG A 286 -13.18 4.78 24.27
C ARG A 286 -12.11 5.37 23.40
N LEU A 287 -12.35 6.59 22.92
CA LEU A 287 -11.34 7.41 22.24
C LEU A 287 -10.21 7.83 23.19
N PRO A 288 -8.97 7.96 22.69
CA PRO A 288 -7.89 8.62 23.44
C PRO A 288 -8.31 10.04 23.84
N ARG A 289 -7.91 10.45 25.05
CA ARG A 289 -8.27 11.78 25.56
C ARG A 289 -7.52 12.90 24.79
N GLY A 290 -8.16 14.06 24.70
CA GLY A 290 -7.53 15.28 24.19
C GLY A 290 -7.26 15.27 22.69
N LEU A 291 -8.05 14.55 21.90
CA LEU A 291 -7.92 14.55 20.45
C LEU A 291 -8.44 15.88 19.85
N ASP A 292 -7.69 16.40 18.89
CA ASP A 292 -8.07 17.54 18.04
C ASP A 292 -8.73 17.07 16.75
N ALA A 293 -8.37 15.89 16.24
CA ALA A 293 -8.92 15.30 15.03
C ALA A 293 -8.91 13.77 15.09
N ILE A 294 -9.69 13.13 14.21
CA ILE A 294 -9.71 11.67 14.00
C ILE A 294 -9.42 11.39 12.52
N PHE A 295 -8.58 10.36 12.27
CA PHE A 295 -8.36 9.79 10.94
C PHE A 295 -8.65 8.28 10.98
N ILE A 296 -9.59 7.83 10.14
CA ILE A 296 -9.96 6.42 10.00
C ILE A 296 -9.64 5.98 8.57
N GLY A 297 -8.57 5.20 8.42
CA GLY A 297 -8.15 4.69 7.12
C GLY A 297 -9.05 3.58 6.58
N GLY A 298 -8.62 2.98 5.50
CA GLY A 298 -9.30 1.83 4.93
C GLY A 298 -9.03 0.52 5.65
N GLY A 299 -9.68 -0.52 5.17
CA GLY A 299 -9.61 -1.87 5.70
C GLY A 299 -10.84 -2.68 5.32
N PHE A 300 -11.16 -3.67 6.15
CA PHE A 300 -12.29 -4.57 5.95
C PHE A 300 -13.28 -4.54 7.13
N PRO A 301 -13.95 -3.41 7.38
CA PRO A 301 -14.90 -3.31 8.49
C PRO A 301 -16.07 -4.28 8.35
N GLU A 302 -16.44 -4.70 7.14
CA GLU A 302 -17.49 -5.70 6.90
C GLU A 302 -17.15 -7.08 7.48
N VAL A 303 -15.87 -7.43 7.55
CA VAL A 303 -15.40 -8.71 8.14
C VAL A 303 -15.55 -8.68 9.66
N TYR A 304 -15.43 -7.51 10.26
CA TYR A 304 -15.49 -7.27 11.71
C TYR A 304 -16.77 -6.53 12.12
N ALA A 305 -17.79 -6.52 11.25
CA ALA A 305 -18.99 -5.69 11.44
C ALA A 305 -19.74 -5.99 12.74
N ASP A 306 -19.81 -7.26 13.12
CA ASP A 306 -20.40 -7.70 14.40
C ASP A 306 -19.64 -7.12 15.61
N THR A 307 -18.31 -7.22 15.60
CA THR A 307 -17.47 -6.66 16.68
C THR A 307 -17.60 -5.15 16.76
N LEU A 308 -17.59 -4.47 15.60
CA LEU A 308 -17.74 -3.01 15.53
C LEU A 308 -19.13 -2.56 15.99
N GLU A 309 -20.19 -3.31 15.68
CA GLU A 309 -21.55 -3.02 16.16
C GLU A 309 -21.64 -3.12 17.67
N HIS A 310 -21.07 -4.16 18.28
CA HIS A 310 -21.07 -4.37 19.72
C HIS A 310 -20.28 -3.31 20.50
N ASN A 311 -19.28 -2.69 19.89
CA ASN A 311 -18.52 -1.59 20.48
C ASN A 311 -19.30 -0.27 20.44
N ARG A 312 -20.45 -0.24 21.10
CA ARG A 312 -21.36 0.90 21.12
C ARG A 312 -20.75 2.15 21.74
N GLY A 313 -19.99 1.99 22.84
CA GLY A 313 -19.39 3.11 23.55
C GLY A 313 -18.46 3.95 22.65
N LEU A 314 -17.54 3.29 21.96
CA LEU A 314 -16.63 3.98 21.03
C LEU A 314 -17.36 4.60 19.83
N ARG A 315 -18.37 3.89 19.27
CA ARG A 315 -19.17 4.44 18.16
C ARG A 315 -19.91 5.72 18.56
N GLU A 316 -20.49 5.74 19.78
CA GLU A 316 -21.16 6.94 20.30
C GLU A 316 -20.19 8.09 20.55
N GLU A 317 -18.97 7.83 21.04
CA GLU A 317 -17.94 8.85 21.21
C GLU A 317 -17.45 9.40 19.87
N ILE A 318 -17.20 8.56 18.85
CA ILE A 318 -16.83 9.03 17.49
C ILE A 318 -17.96 9.88 16.89
N LYS A 319 -19.23 9.46 17.07
CA LYS A 319 -20.39 10.24 16.63
C LYS A 319 -20.47 11.59 17.32
N ALA A 320 -20.31 11.62 18.64
CA ALA A 320 -20.30 12.85 19.40
C ALA A 320 -19.16 13.79 18.98
N PHE A 321 -17.97 13.22 18.71
CA PHE A 321 -16.81 13.94 18.19
C PHE A 321 -17.12 14.58 16.83
N SER A 322 -17.74 13.85 15.90
CA SER A 322 -18.21 14.38 14.61
C SER A 322 -19.26 15.50 14.78
N ILE A 323 -20.26 15.30 15.66
CA ILE A 323 -21.32 16.28 15.92
C ILE A 323 -20.76 17.54 16.56
N SER A 324 -19.69 17.46 17.37
CA SER A 324 -19.04 18.64 17.95
C SER A 324 -18.42 19.56 16.89
N GLY A 325 -18.24 19.08 15.67
CA GLY A 325 -17.64 19.84 14.56
C GLY A 325 -16.12 19.76 14.50
N LYS A 326 -15.47 18.99 15.36
CA LYS A 326 -14.04 18.68 15.24
C LYS A 326 -13.75 17.89 13.96
N PRO A 327 -12.54 18.03 13.40
CA PRO A 327 -12.18 17.36 12.13
C PRO A 327 -12.18 15.83 12.25
N VAL A 328 -12.89 15.18 11.35
CA VAL A 328 -12.83 13.74 11.13
C VAL A 328 -12.60 13.49 9.65
N TYR A 329 -11.57 12.71 9.33
CA TYR A 329 -11.29 12.27 7.96
C TYR A 329 -11.34 10.75 7.89
N ALA A 330 -11.99 10.20 6.88
CA ALA A 330 -12.11 8.77 6.69
C ALA A 330 -11.94 8.35 5.23
N GLU A 331 -11.29 7.20 5.03
CA GLU A 331 -11.06 6.62 3.71
C GLU A 331 -11.65 5.21 3.62
N CYS A 332 -12.34 4.89 2.52
CA CYS A 332 -12.82 3.56 2.13
C CYS A 332 -13.54 2.82 3.29
N GLY A 333 -12.90 1.85 3.94
CA GLY A 333 -13.46 1.16 5.11
C GLY A 333 -13.86 2.11 6.23
N GLY A 334 -13.10 3.18 6.43
CA GLY A 334 -13.44 4.24 7.40
C GLY A 334 -14.73 4.99 7.02
N LEU A 335 -14.97 5.24 5.74
CA LEU A 335 -16.24 5.79 5.25
C LEU A 335 -17.40 4.83 5.59
N MET A 336 -17.22 3.55 5.33
CA MET A 336 -18.23 2.53 5.64
C MET A 336 -18.58 2.53 7.13
N TYR A 337 -17.57 2.61 7.99
CA TYR A 337 -17.73 2.65 9.45
C TYR A 337 -18.39 3.94 9.95
N LEU A 338 -18.11 5.10 9.35
CA LEU A 338 -18.77 6.35 9.69
C LEU A 338 -20.23 6.41 9.23
N GLY A 339 -20.64 5.56 8.31
CA GLY A 339 -22.02 5.41 7.83
C GLY A 339 -22.97 4.93 8.92
N LYS A 340 -24.26 4.80 8.57
CA LYS A 340 -25.31 4.30 9.47
C LYS A 340 -25.24 2.79 9.66
N GLU A 341 -24.93 2.04 8.59
CA GLU A 341 -25.08 0.59 8.54
C GLU A 341 -24.17 -0.01 7.46
N ILE A 342 -23.66 -1.21 7.70
CA ILE A 342 -23.04 -2.08 6.69
C ILE A 342 -23.95 -3.28 6.49
N GLU A 343 -24.36 -3.55 5.24
CA GLU A 343 -25.02 -4.78 4.81
C GLU A 343 -23.98 -5.68 4.13
N THR A 344 -23.77 -6.89 4.65
CA THR A 344 -22.82 -7.86 4.11
C THR A 344 -23.33 -8.50 2.81
N VAL A 345 -22.49 -9.28 2.12
CA VAL A 345 -22.89 -10.02 0.92
C VAL A 345 -24.00 -11.03 1.20
N GLU A 346 -24.06 -11.57 2.43
CA GLU A 346 -25.10 -12.49 2.90
C GLU A 346 -26.38 -11.77 3.34
N GLY A 347 -26.44 -10.44 3.23
CA GLY A 347 -27.60 -9.62 3.58
C GLY A 347 -27.76 -9.36 5.09
N LYS A 348 -26.75 -9.67 5.91
CA LYS A 348 -26.73 -9.30 7.32
C LYS A 348 -26.43 -7.81 7.47
N ARG A 349 -27.10 -7.15 8.41
CA ARG A 349 -27.00 -5.71 8.64
C ARG A 349 -26.43 -5.45 10.02
N PHE A 350 -25.47 -4.52 10.07
CA PHE A 350 -24.79 -4.13 11.29
C PHE A 350 -24.77 -2.61 11.41
N ALA A 351 -25.21 -2.10 12.57
CA ALA A 351 -25.20 -0.67 12.85
C ALA A 351 -23.77 -0.17 13.02
N MET A 352 -23.44 0.94 12.36
CA MET A 352 -22.16 1.61 12.44
C MET A 352 -22.25 2.95 13.19
N VAL A 353 -21.26 3.83 13.06
CA VAL A 353 -21.19 5.10 13.82
C VAL A 353 -22.39 6.01 13.56
N GLY A 354 -22.87 6.10 12.32
CA GLY A 354 -23.98 6.97 11.94
C GLY A 354 -23.63 8.47 12.00
N ALA A 355 -22.37 8.83 11.72
CA ALA A 355 -21.91 10.21 11.63
C ALA A 355 -22.23 10.84 10.27
N ILE A 356 -22.34 10.05 9.22
CA ILE A 356 -22.74 10.47 7.87
C ILE A 356 -24.01 9.72 7.42
N PRO A 357 -24.87 10.34 6.57
CA PRO A 357 -26.23 9.83 6.29
C PRO A 357 -26.26 8.78 5.16
N VAL A 358 -25.34 7.83 5.18
CA VAL A 358 -25.25 6.78 4.16
C VAL A 358 -25.28 5.39 4.78
N LYS A 359 -25.72 4.40 3.99
CA LYS A 359 -25.58 2.97 4.27
C LYS A 359 -24.64 2.36 3.24
N THR A 360 -23.90 1.37 3.64
CA THR A 360 -23.00 0.62 2.76
C THR A 360 -23.57 -0.77 2.49
N VAL A 361 -23.60 -1.19 1.23
CA VAL A 361 -23.99 -2.53 0.82
C VAL A 361 -22.83 -3.21 0.13
N MET A 362 -22.37 -4.33 0.67
CA MET A 362 -21.31 -5.13 0.08
C MET A 362 -21.80 -5.87 -1.16
N ARG A 363 -20.94 -5.96 -2.17
CA ARG A 363 -21.24 -6.65 -3.43
C ARG A 363 -20.22 -7.77 -3.68
N GLY A 364 -20.66 -8.84 -4.32
CA GLY A 364 -19.80 -9.96 -4.69
C GLY A 364 -18.82 -9.68 -5.84
N ARG A 365 -18.69 -8.43 -6.30
CA ARG A 365 -17.79 -8.01 -7.38
C ARG A 365 -17.22 -6.63 -7.14
N ILE A 366 -16.05 -6.36 -7.70
CA ILE A 366 -15.41 -5.04 -7.66
C ILE A 366 -16.35 -3.98 -8.23
N LYS A 367 -16.54 -2.89 -7.53
CA LYS A 367 -17.36 -1.74 -7.93
C LYS A 367 -16.51 -0.61 -8.48
N ALA A 368 -15.38 -0.35 -7.87
CA ALA A 368 -14.41 0.61 -8.38
C ALA A 368 -12.99 0.12 -8.15
N LEU A 369 -12.13 0.41 -9.12
CA LEU A 369 -10.71 0.14 -9.08
C LEU A 369 -10.00 1.17 -9.94
N GLY A 370 -8.93 1.75 -9.42
CA GLY A 370 -7.99 2.56 -10.19
C GLY A 370 -7.62 3.88 -9.56
N TYR A 371 -6.78 4.59 -10.25
CA TYR A 371 -6.26 5.87 -9.82
C TYR A 371 -7.30 6.99 -9.92
N ARG A 372 -7.19 7.95 -9.00
CA ARG A 372 -8.07 9.12 -8.91
C ARG A 372 -7.25 10.39 -8.70
N GLU A 373 -7.56 11.42 -9.48
CA GLU A 373 -7.22 12.79 -9.12
C GLU A 373 -8.38 13.38 -8.33
N VAL A 374 -8.10 13.92 -7.14
CA VAL A 374 -9.07 14.52 -6.24
C VAL A 374 -8.91 16.01 -6.26
N VAL A 375 -9.98 16.74 -6.58
CA VAL A 375 -10.07 18.19 -6.46
C VAL A 375 -10.99 18.51 -5.30
N VAL A 376 -10.48 19.19 -4.30
CA VAL A 376 -11.26 19.64 -3.13
C VAL A 376 -12.08 20.87 -3.52
N GLU A 377 -13.41 20.78 -3.43
CA GLU A 377 -14.32 21.86 -3.79
C GLU A 377 -14.86 22.65 -2.57
N LYS A 378 -14.73 22.11 -1.36
CA LYS A 378 -15.19 22.71 -0.11
C LYS A 378 -14.12 22.64 0.97
N ASP A 379 -14.07 23.69 1.78
CA ASP A 379 -13.27 23.70 3.02
C ASP A 379 -13.88 22.73 4.02
N VAL A 380 -13.21 21.62 4.30
CA VAL A 380 -13.72 20.58 5.20
C VAL A 380 -12.60 19.75 5.81
N SER A 381 -12.72 19.39 7.08
CA SER A 381 -11.79 18.49 7.76
C SER A 381 -10.31 18.92 7.55
N PHE A 382 -9.50 18.07 6.96
CA PHE A 382 -8.06 18.29 6.74
C PHE A 382 -7.74 19.16 5.53
N PHE A 383 -8.70 19.46 4.65
CA PHE A 383 -8.47 19.99 3.32
C PHE A 383 -9.13 21.35 3.08
N LYS A 384 -8.56 22.12 2.15
CA LYS A 384 -9.12 23.41 1.68
C LYS A 384 -9.57 23.30 0.22
N ALA A 385 -10.60 24.08 -0.11
CA ALA A 385 -11.02 24.23 -1.49
C ALA A 385 -9.86 24.69 -2.38
N GLY A 386 -9.72 24.05 -3.53
CA GLY A 386 -8.60 24.26 -4.45
C GLY A 386 -7.44 23.28 -4.26
N ASP A 387 -7.36 22.57 -3.13
CA ASP A 387 -6.36 21.50 -2.97
C ASP A 387 -6.59 20.40 -4.03
N ARG A 388 -5.49 19.84 -4.54
CA ARG A 388 -5.52 18.75 -5.47
C ARG A 388 -4.60 17.63 -4.97
N PHE A 389 -5.11 16.43 -4.95
CA PHE A 389 -4.34 15.25 -4.57
C PHE A 389 -4.51 14.13 -5.59
N ARG A 390 -3.62 13.16 -5.53
CA ARG A 390 -3.78 11.88 -6.22
C ARG A 390 -3.93 10.77 -5.21
N GLY A 391 -4.69 9.75 -5.61
CA GLY A 391 -4.97 8.60 -4.77
C GLY A 391 -5.43 7.42 -5.59
N HIS A 392 -5.85 6.40 -4.89
CA HIS A 392 -6.32 5.15 -5.45
C HIS A 392 -7.65 4.74 -4.82
N GLU A 393 -8.54 4.17 -5.60
CA GLU A 393 -9.83 3.65 -5.17
C GLU A 393 -9.91 2.16 -5.48
N PHE A 394 -10.33 1.38 -4.48
CA PHE A 394 -10.56 -0.05 -4.62
C PHE A 394 -11.60 -0.52 -3.60
N HIS A 395 -12.81 -0.89 -4.05
CA HIS A 395 -13.85 -1.38 -3.16
C HIS A 395 -14.87 -2.28 -3.85
N TYR A 396 -15.57 -3.08 -3.04
CA TYR A 396 -16.63 -4.00 -3.42
C TYR A 396 -18.01 -3.50 -2.97
N SER A 397 -18.10 -2.33 -2.37
CA SER A 397 -19.33 -1.80 -1.78
C SER A 397 -19.97 -0.71 -2.60
N GLU A 398 -21.25 -0.48 -2.34
CA GLU A 398 -22.03 0.65 -2.86
C GLU A 398 -22.61 1.44 -1.70
N LEU A 399 -22.71 2.76 -1.87
CA LEU A 399 -23.39 3.63 -0.93
C LEU A 399 -24.86 3.77 -1.32
N ILE A 400 -25.73 3.64 -0.32
CA ILE A 400 -27.15 3.93 -0.44
C ILE A 400 -27.48 5.11 0.48
N HIS A 401 -28.17 6.09 -0.05
CA HIS A 401 -28.61 7.28 0.68
C HIS A 401 -30.07 7.60 0.34
N GLU A 402 -30.83 8.03 1.36
CA GLU A 402 -32.22 8.43 1.21
C GLU A 402 -32.37 9.83 0.59
N ARG A 403 -31.35 10.68 0.83
CA ARG A 403 -31.22 12.01 0.23
C ARG A 403 -29.81 12.19 -0.27
N GLU A 404 -29.64 12.94 -1.35
CA GLU A 404 -28.29 13.22 -1.89
C GLU A 404 -27.45 13.90 -0.80
N PRO A 405 -26.29 13.29 -0.44
CA PRO A 405 -25.39 13.86 0.56
C PRO A 405 -24.66 15.07 0.00
N ASN A 406 -24.08 15.87 0.90
CA ASN A 406 -23.15 16.90 0.48
C ASN A 406 -21.81 16.28 0.10
N PHE A 407 -21.24 16.75 -1.02
CA PHE A 407 -19.94 16.32 -1.52
C PHE A 407 -18.92 17.46 -1.45
N ALA A 408 -17.70 17.12 -1.04
CA ALA A 408 -16.60 18.06 -0.96
C ALA A 408 -15.55 17.83 -2.07
N PHE A 409 -15.59 16.70 -2.73
CA PHE A 409 -14.62 16.31 -3.74
C PHE A 409 -15.25 16.17 -5.12
N LYS A 410 -14.51 16.62 -6.12
CA LYS A 410 -14.63 16.18 -7.50
C LYS A 410 -13.48 15.23 -7.80
N VAL A 411 -13.80 13.99 -8.14
CA VAL A 411 -12.79 13.00 -8.52
C VAL A 411 -12.76 12.82 -10.03
N ILE A 412 -11.56 12.60 -10.57
CA ILE A 412 -11.29 12.39 -11.99
C ILE A 412 -10.60 11.04 -12.11
N GLY A 413 -11.24 10.10 -12.77
CA GLY A 413 -10.67 8.78 -13.05
C GLY A 413 -9.66 8.81 -14.21
N SER A 414 -8.91 7.73 -14.39
CA SER A 414 -7.90 7.57 -15.46
C SER A 414 -8.46 7.75 -16.87
N THR A 415 -9.76 7.53 -17.07
CA THR A 415 -10.46 7.74 -18.36
C THR A 415 -10.97 9.18 -18.56
N GLY A 416 -10.67 10.10 -17.63
CA GLY A 416 -11.18 11.47 -17.64
C GLY A 416 -12.63 11.62 -17.14
N LYS A 417 -13.32 10.52 -16.81
CA LYS A 417 -14.65 10.59 -16.19
C LYS A 417 -14.58 11.25 -14.82
N THR A 418 -15.54 12.13 -14.56
CA THR A 418 -15.65 12.86 -13.28
C THR A 418 -16.82 12.35 -12.48
N ALA A 419 -16.67 12.36 -11.15
CA ALA A 419 -17.75 12.06 -10.21
C ALA A 419 -17.65 12.99 -8.99
N LYS A 420 -18.77 13.20 -8.31
CA LYS A 420 -18.80 13.83 -6.99
C LYS A 420 -18.49 12.76 -5.96
N GLU A 421 -17.63 13.09 -4.99
CA GLU A 421 -17.21 12.19 -3.92
C GLU A 421 -16.86 12.99 -2.66
N GLY A 422 -16.36 12.31 -1.61
CA GLY A 422 -16.05 12.99 -0.36
C GLY A 422 -17.31 13.48 0.34
N ILE A 423 -18.12 12.56 0.85
CA ILE A 423 -19.31 12.87 1.63
C ILE A 423 -18.91 13.60 2.89
N PHE A 424 -19.59 14.73 3.18
CA PHE A 424 -19.28 15.47 4.38
C PHE A 424 -20.51 15.92 5.18
N PHE A 425 -20.30 16.00 6.49
CA PHE A 425 -21.21 16.60 7.45
C PHE A 425 -20.40 17.41 8.46
N LYS A 426 -20.65 18.72 8.56
CA LYS A 426 -19.78 19.64 9.32
C LYS A 426 -18.32 19.48 8.89
N ASN A 427 -17.41 19.12 9.81
CA ASN A 427 -16.00 18.84 9.55
C ASN A 427 -15.68 17.32 9.53
N THR A 428 -16.67 16.48 9.34
CA THR A 428 -16.50 15.06 9.06
C THR A 428 -16.52 14.86 7.55
N LEU A 429 -15.46 14.33 7.00
CA LEU A 429 -15.27 14.04 5.58
C LEU A 429 -14.94 12.56 5.39
N ALA A 430 -15.65 11.90 4.51
CA ALA A 430 -15.44 10.49 4.21
C ALA A 430 -15.46 10.23 2.70
N SER A 431 -14.46 9.52 2.18
CA SER A 431 -14.22 9.28 0.76
C SER A 431 -13.87 7.82 0.52
N TYR A 432 -14.21 7.27 -0.65
CA TYR A 432 -13.66 5.97 -1.05
C TYR A 432 -12.21 6.07 -1.51
N THR A 433 -11.81 7.22 -2.03
CA THR A 433 -10.45 7.43 -2.51
C THR A 433 -9.48 7.51 -1.35
N HIS A 434 -8.43 6.70 -1.41
CA HIS A 434 -7.27 6.79 -0.53
C HIS A 434 -6.29 7.82 -1.09
N ILE A 435 -6.10 8.92 -0.39
CA ILE A 435 -5.23 10.02 -0.81
C ILE A 435 -3.79 9.78 -0.37
N HIS A 436 -2.83 9.97 -1.28
CA HIS A 436 -1.43 10.05 -0.90
C HIS A 436 -1.03 11.50 -0.64
N LEU A 437 -0.75 11.86 0.61
CA LEU A 437 -0.48 13.26 1.01
C LEU A 437 0.77 13.84 0.32
N ALA A 438 1.77 13.00 0.03
CA ALA A 438 2.96 13.43 -0.72
C ALA A 438 2.65 13.82 -2.18
N SER A 439 1.46 13.54 -2.71
CA SER A 439 1.04 14.02 -4.04
C SER A 439 0.80 15.53 -4.08
N ASN A 440 0.60 16.16 -2.90
CA ASN A 440 0.56 17.61 -2.74
C ASN A 440 1.19 18.02 -1.39
N PRO A 441 2.52 18.06 -1.30
CA PRO A 441 3.22 18.38 -0.05
C PRO A 441 2.87 19.78 0.47
N ASN A 442 2.57 20.73 -0.43
CA ASN A 442 2.23 22.12 -0.07
C ASN A 442 0.90 22.24 0.69
N SER A 443 -0.08 21.39 0.37
CA SER A 443 -1.33 21.30 1.11
C SER A 443 -1.17 20.43 2.36
N ALA A 444 -0.45 19.31 2.26
CA ALA A 444 -0.24 18.39 3.37
C ALA A 444 0.45 19.05 4.58
N LYS A 445 1.46 19.92 4.37
CA LYS A 445 2.17 20.63 5.45
C LYS A 445 1.30 21.61 6.23
N LYS A 446 0.10 21.98 5.72
CA LYS A 446 -0.84 22.92 6.35
C LYS A 446 -1.94 22.19 7.16
N ILE A 447 -2.01 20.86 7.08
CA ILE A 447 -3.04 20.09 7.78
C ILE A 447 -3.04 20.35 9.29
N PRO A 448 -1.91 20.38 10.01
CA PRO A 448 -1.91 20.63 11.44
C PRO A 448 -2.46 21.99 11.84
N GLU A 449 -2.10 23.06 11.11
CA GLU A 449 -2.63 24.40 11.35
C GLU A 449 -4.15 24.42 11.14
N ARG A 450 -4.64 23.78 10.09
CA ARG A 450 -6.07 23.71 9.80
C ARG A 450 -6.84 22.94 10.89
N ILE A 451 -6.34 21.81 11.33
CA ILE A 451 -6.94 21.07 12.45
C ILE A 451 -7.01 21.94 13.69
N LYS A 452 -5.92 22.67 14.01
CA LYS A 452 -5.86 23.57 15.15
C LYS A 452 -6.86 24.71 15.06
N GLU A 453 -7.03 25.31 13.88
CA GLU A 453 -8.00 26.37 13.62
C GLU A 453 -9.43 25.87 13.88
N ILE A 454 -9.81 24.74 13.30
CA ILE A 454 -11.15 24.18 13.46
C ILE A 454 -11.41 23.79 14.92
N SER A 455 -10.46 23.08 15.57
CA SER A 455 -10.63 22.60 16.95
C SER A 455 -10.80 23.76 17.95
N LYS A 456 -10.12 24.88 17.74
CA LYS A 456 -10.31 26.08 18.59
C LYS A 456 -11.70 26.66 18.44
N ASN A 457 -12.24 26.73 17.22
CA ASN A 457 -13.56 27.30 16.93
C ASN A 457 -14.71 26.42 17.40
N THR A 458 -14.45 25.16 17.75
CA THR A 458 -15.47 24.22 18.26
C THR A 458 -15.49 24.09 19.79
N GLN A 459 -14.59 24.77 20.52
CA GLN A 459 -14.55 24.81 21.98
C GLN A 459 -15.36 25.97 22.57
N ILE A 460 -16.00 26.79 21.71
CA ILE A 460 -16.92 27.89 22.08
C ILE A 460 -18.34 27.38 21.88
#